data_08d789367c6e3ced4176af8f8f9b13c0
#
_entry.id   08d789367c6e3ced4176af8f8f9b13c0
#
_cell.length_a   1.000
_cell.length_b   1.000
_cell.length_c   1.000
_cell.angle_alpha   90.00
_cell.angle_beta   90.00
_cell.angle_gamma   90.00
#
_symmetry.space_group_name_H-M   'P 1'
#
loop_
_entity.id
_entity.type
_entity.pdbx_description
1 polymer ?
#
loop_
_entity_poly.entity_id
_entity_poly.type
_entity_poly.pdbx_seq_one_letter_code
_entity_poly.pdbx_strand_id
1 'polypeptide(L)'
;PYFPRAIESSAAQPMAPMASPLSQGGGAGVLVPYRDPAPAFSRNILMSRDFSSRTLQNEPDIAVNPKDSNHIVVGTIDYNFPSNSVYVSIDGGANWTGPIQTKYVRDDLGGAGDPVIKFDSKGNVYAASISLGFDEYEIGAAVGDVLVSAIAVGVSRDGGFTWDDPIASARSKVEYEPSPDGETDEF
;
A
#
# COMPACT_ATOMS: atom_id res chain seq x y z
N PRO A 1 6.54 30.86 6.96
CA PRO A 1 5.61 29.89 6.42
C PRO A 1 5.18 30.36 5.04
N TYR A 2 5.61 29.61 4.03
CA TYR A 2 5.31 29.90 2.63
C TYR A 2 4.18 28.96 2.22
N PHE A 3 2.98 29.49 2.00
CA PHE A 3 1.88 28.74 1.40
C PHE A 3 1.95 28.92 -0.11
N PRO A 4 2.07 27.87 -0.93
CA PRO A 4 1.95 28.01 -2.37
C PRO A 4 0.50 28.36 -2.74
N ARG A 5 0.34 29.33 -3.64
CA ARG A 5 -0.95 29.70 -4.21
C ARG A 5 -1.56 28.51 -4.95
N ALA A 6 -2.87 28.32 -4.78
CA ALA A 6 -3.64 27.38 -5.56
C ALA A 6 -3.43 27.64 -7.06
N ILE A 7 -3.10 26.58 -7.79
CA ILE A 7 -3.07 26.59 -9.24
C ILE A 7 -4.52 26.61 -9.69
N GLU A 8 -4.94 27.70 -10.32
CA GLU A 8 -6.25 27.76 -10.98
C GLU A 8 -6.29 26.69 -12.06
N SER A 9 -7.25 25.79 -11.96
CA SER A 9 -7.49 24.77 -12.97
C SER A 9 -7.96 25.48 -14.26
N SER A 10 -7.12 25.48 -15.27
CA SER A 10 -7.51 25.83 -16.64
C SER A 10 -8.62 24.88 -17.07
N ALA A 11 -9.81 25.42 -17.30
CA ALA A 11 -10.92 24.64 -17.83
C ALA A 11 -10.51 24.00 -19.17
N ALA A 12 -10.54 22.66 -19.22
CA ALA A 12 -10.32 21.93 -20.44
C ALA A 12 -11.40 22.33 -21.47
N GLN A 13 -10.95 22.86 -22.60
CA GLN A 13 -11.85 23.11 -23.73
C GLN A 13 -12.36 21.76 -24.28
N PRO A 14 -13.65 21.65 -24.62
CA PRO A 14 -14.14 20.43 -25.23
C PRO A 14 -13.48 20.24 -26.60
N MET A 15 -12.80 19.11 -26.76
CA MET A 15 -12.27 18.70 -28.07
C MET A 15 -13.42 18.47 -29.04
N ALA A 16 -13.37 19.15 -30.19
CA ALA A 16 -14.25 18.88 -31.30
C ALA A 16 -14.08 17.42 -31.78
N PRO A 17 -15.15 16.75 -32.20
CA PRO A 17 -15.03 15.39 -32.69
C PRO A 17 -14.21 15.38 -33.98
N MET A 18 -13.11 14.63 -33.98
CA MET A 18 -12.32 14.39 -35.19
C MET A 18 -13.14 13.51 -36.12
N ALA A 19 -13.47 14.04 -37.27
CA ALA A 19 -14.08 13.30 -38.36
C ALA A 19 -13.07 12.27 -38.88
N SER A 20 -13.40 10.99 -38.79
CA SER A 20 -12.63 9.91 -39.40
C SER A 20 -12.74 9.96 -40.91
N PRO A 21 -11.64 9.80 -41.68
CA PRO A 21 -11.73 9.72 -43.13
C PRO A 21 -12.44 8.42 -43.52
N LEU A 22 -13.54 8.56 -44.26
CA LEU A 22 -14.23 7.46 -44.93
C LEU A 22 -13.31 6.85 -45.97
N SER A 23 -12.79 5.65 -45.78
CA SER A 23 -12.19 4.86 -46.84
C SER A 23 -13.32 4.20 -47.64
N GLN A 24 -13.48 4.60 -48.88
CA GLN A 24 -14.29 3.87 -49.85
C GLN A 24 -13.53 2.65 -50.33
N GLY A 25 -14.09 1.45 -50.07
CA GLY A 25 -13.56 0.18 -50.57
C GLY A 25 -14.54 -0.95 -50.36
N GLY A 26 -15.26 -1.30 -51.40
CA GLY A 26 -16.19 -2.33 -51.70
C GLY A 26 -16.24 -3.60 -50.85
N GLY A 27 -17.47 -3.91 -50.44
CA GLY A 27 -17.88 -5.16 -49.86
C GLY A 27 -18.98 -4.87 -48.85
N ALA A 28 -20.25 -5.26 -49.16
CA ALA A 28 -21.36 -5.12 -48.27
C ALA A 28 -21.18 -6.09 -47.07
N GLY A 29 -20.28 -5.78 -46.18
CA GLY A 29 -20.20 -6.38 -44.85
C GLY A 29 -21.36 -5.87 -44.03
N VAL A 30 -22.16 -6.77 -43.46
CA VAL A 30 -23.17 -6.44 -42.46
C VAL A 30 -22.43 -5.72 -41.32
N LEU A 31 -22.70 -4.44 -41.12
CA LEU A 31 -22.22 -3.69 -39.97
C LEU A 31 -22.87 -4.31 -38.74
N VAL A 32 -22.10 -5.12 -38.03
CA VAL A 32 -22.51 -5.55 -36.70
C VAL A 32 -22.42 -4.32 -35.80
N PRO A 33 -23.52 -3.89 -35.16
CA PRO A 33 -23.45 -2.78 -34.23
C PRO A 33 -22.39 -3.07 -33.18
N TYR A 34 -21.44 -2.14 -33.03
CA TYR A 34 -20.49 -2.19 -31.90
C TYR A 34 -21.32 -2.17 -30.62
N ARG A 35 -21.36 -3.29 -29.94
CA ARG A 35 -21.83 -3.32 -28.56
C ARG A 35 -20.64 -3.00 -27.70
N ASP A 36 -20.69 -1.84 -27.04
CA ASP A 36 -19.76 -1.61 -25.93
C ASP A 36 -19.73 -2.85 -25.05
N PRO A 37 -18.57 -3.51 -24.90
CA PRO A 37 -18.48 -4.56 -23.89
C PRO A 37 -18.92 -3.92 -22.58
N ALA A 38 -19.72 -4.62 -21.80
CA ALA A 38 -20.05 -4.17 -20.46
C ALA A 38 -18.73 -3.77 -19.79
N PRO A 39 -18.62 -2.56 -19.19
CA PRO A 39 -17.38 -2.11 -18.63
C PRO A 39 -16.83 -3.19 -17.72
N ALA A 40 -15.55 -3.55 -17.89
CA ALA A 40 -14.90 -4.58 -17.10
C ALA A 40 -15.02 -4.31 -15.59
N PHE A 41 -15.28 -3.04 -15.25
CA PHE A 41 -15.55 -2.54 -13.90
C PHE A 41 -16.95 -1.93 -13.88
N SER A 42 -17.94 -2.69 -13.41
CA SER A 42 -19.33 -2.25 -13.41
C SER A 42 -19.60 -1.08 -12.47
N ARG A 43 -18.79 -0.92 -11.40
CA ARG A 43 -18.84 0.19 -10.44
C ARG A 43 -17.65 0.11 -9.47
N ASN A 44 -17.27 1.26 -8.91
CA ASN A 44 -16.39 1.31 -7.76
C ASN A 44 -17.17 0.89 -6.50
N ILE A 45 -16.56 0.02 -5.69
CA ILE A 45 -17.10 -0.39 -4.39
C ILE A 45 -16.26 0.27 -3.32
N LEU A 46 -16.93 0.94 -2.40
CA LEU A 46 -16.27 1.56 -1.26
C LEU A 46 -15.93 0.47 -0.24
N MET A 47 -14.62 0.22 -0.03
CA MET A 47 -14.14 -0.77 0.92
C MET A 47 -14.15 -0.26 2.36
N SER A 48 -13.87 1.02 2.56
CA SER A 48 -13.80 1.64 3.87
C SER A 48 -14.68 2.86 3.96
N ARG A 49 -15.24 3.12 5.15
CA ARG A 49 -15.84 4.40 5.51
C ARG A 49 -15.07 4.94 6.68
N ASP A 50 -14.09 5.77 6.36
CA ASP A 50 -13.28 6.42 7.38
C ASP A 50 -14.00 7.69 7.87
N PHE A 51 -14.44 7.66 9.12
CA PHE A 51 -15.07 8.80 9.83
C PHE A 51 -14.09 9.47 10.80
N SER A 52 -12.80 9.12 10.72
CA SER A 52 -11.77 9.71 11.56
C SER A 52 -11.48 11.16 11.17
N SER A 53 -10.69 11.82 11.99
CA SER A 53 -10.20 13.18 11.71
C SER A 53 -9.14 13.21 10.60
N ARG A 54 -8.57 12.06 10.22
CA ARG A 54 -7.57 11.90 9.17
C ARG A 54 -8.05 10.85 8.17
N THR A 55 -8.89 11.25 7.25
CA THR A 55 -9.48 10.38 6.23
C THR A 55 -8.50 10.05 5.09
N LEU A 56 -7.22 9.88 5.40
CA LEU A 56 -6.18 9.64 4.42
C LEU A 56 -5.69 8.19 4.53
N GLN A 57 -5.92 7.45 3.46
CA GLN A 57 -5.40 6.11 3.22
C GLN A 57 -4.74 6.09 1.85
N ASN A 58 -3.56 5.53 1.73
CA ASN A 58 -2.82 5.48 0.47
C ASN A 58 -2.00 4.19 0.33
N GLU A 59 -1.32 4.06 -0.81
CA GLU A 59 -0.45 2.92 -1.15
C GLU A 59 -1.14 1.57 -0.98
N PRO A 60 -2.33 1.35 -1.59
CA PRO A 60 -3.00 0.07 -1.45
C PRO A 60 -2.26 -1.03 -2.24
N ASP A 61 -2.05 -2.18 -1.60
CA ASP A 61 -1.73 -3.45 -2.26
C ASP A 61 -2.86 -4.45 -2.06
N ILE A 62 -3.11 -5.28 -3.05
CA ILE A 62 -4.22 -6.24 -3.07
C ILE A 62 -3.73 -7.64 -3.42
N ALA A 63 -4.26 -8.64 -2.72
CA ALA A 63 -4.04 -10.04 -3.03
C ALA A 63 -5.34 -10.83 -3.01
N VAL A 64 -5.42 -11.81 -3.90
CA VAL A 64 -6.53 -12.76 -3.99
C VAL A 64 -6.04 -14.14 -3.57
N ASN A 65 -6.80 -14.82 -2.74
CA ASN A 65 -6.48 -16.16 -2.28
C ASN A 65 -6.45 -17.14 -3.47
N PRO A 66 -5.34 -17.86 -3.72
CA PRO A 66 -5.24 -18.78 -4.84
C PRO A 66 -6.16 -20.01 -4.74
N LYS A 67 -6.74 -20.26 -3.55
CA LYS A 67 -7.70 -21.35 -3.31
C LYS A 67 -9.16 -20.91 -3.37
N ASP A 68 -9.41 -19.61 -3.20
CA ASP A 68 -10.77 -19.05 -3.18
C ASP A 68 -10.74 -17.63 -3.75
N SER A 69 -11.16 -17.46 -4.97
CA SER A 69 -11.20 -16.16 -5.65
C SER A 69 -12.15 -15.13 -5.01
N ASN A 70 -13.05 -15.57 -4.13
CA ASN A 70 -13.90 -14.67 -3.35
C ASN A 70 -13.19 -14.07 -2.14
N HIS A 71 -12.06 -14.66 -1.74
CA HIS A 71 -11.29 -14.19 -0.62
C HIS A 71 -10.19 -13.23 -1.09
N ILE A 72 -10.36 -11.96 -0.75
CA ILE A 72 -9.51 -10.85 -1.19
C ILE A 72 -9.04 -10.09 0.06
N VAL A 73 -7.77 -9.73 0.08
CA VAL A 73 -7.17 -8.93 1.15
C VAL A 73 -6.51 -7.70 0.56
N VAL A 74 -6.77 -6.55 1.14
CA VAL A 74 -6.17 -5.26 0.78
C VAL A 74 -5.44 -4.70 1.98
N GLY A 75 -4.17 -4.33 1.82
CA GLY A 75 -3.41 -3.58 2.80
C GLY A 75 -3.24 -2.14 2.35
N THR A 76 -3.21 -1.21 3.28
CA THR A 76 -3.02 0.23 3.00
C THR A 76 -2.36 0.92 4.19
N ILE A 77 -1.66 2.02 3.93
CA ILE A 77 -1.31 2.95 5.00
C ILE A 77 -2.59 3.65 5.46
N ASP A 78 -2.77 3.71 6.77
CA ASP A 78 -3.83 4.49 7.40
C ASP A 78 -3.23 5.41 8.46
N TYR A 79 -3.28 6.70 8.22
CA TYR A 79 -2.61 7.70 9.07
C TYR A 79 -3.23 7.88 10.45
N ASN A 80 -4.25 7.10 10.80
CA ASN A 80 -4.81 7.06 12.14
C ASN A 80 -4.11 6.04 13.06
N PHE A 81 -3.31 5.13 12.49
CA PHE A 81 -2.73 4.01 13.21
C PHE A 81 -1.21 3.94 13.02
N PRO A 82 -0.48 3.39 13.99
CA PRO A 82 0.97 3.20 13.87
C PRO A 82 1.36 1.99 13.02
N SER A 83 0.41 1.31 12.40
CA SER A 83 0.61 0.14 11.54
C SER A 83 -0.32 0.22 10.33
N ASN A 84 -0.05 -0.61 9.32
CA ASN A 84 -0.92 -0.69 8.15
C ASN A 84 -2.28 -1.26 8.51
N SER A 85 -3.31 -0.76 7.86
CA SER A 85 -4.68 -1.26 7.93
C SER A 85 -4.93 -2.30 6.84
N VAL A 86 -5.67 -3.34 7.19
CA VAL A 86 -6.06 -4.41 6.28
C VAL A 86 -7.58 -4.48 6.19
N TYR A 87 -8.08 -4.72 4.99
CA TYR A 87 -9.48 -4.97 4.70
C TYR A 87 -9.62 -6.34 4.05
N VAL A 88 -10.56 -7.14 4.51
CA VAL A 88 -10.80 -8.51 4.07
C VAL A 88 -12.19 -8.64 3.48
N SER A 89 -12.29 -9.22 2.30
CA SER A 89 -13.55 -9.68 1.70
C SER A 89 -13.51 -11.19 1.51
N ILE A 90 -14.62 -11.85 1.75
CA ILE A 90 -14.82 -13.30 1.51
C ILE A 90 -15.93 -13.57 0.51
N ASP A 91 -16.40 -12.54 -0.17
CA ASP A 91 -17.53 -12.60 -1.12
C ASP A 91 -17.23 -11.89 -2.45
N GLY A 92 -15.96 -11.90 -2.86
CA GLY A 92 -15.54 -11.34 -4.14
C GLY A 92 -15.52 -9.81 -4.16
N GLY A 93 -15.40 -9.16 -3.01
CA GLY A 93 -15.35 -7.71 -2.88
C GLY A 93 -16.72 -7.06 -2.72
N ALA A 94 -17.79 -7.82 -2.54
CA ALA A 94 -19.14 -7.27 -2.33
C ALA A 94 -19.26 -6.61 -0.93
N ASN A 95 -18.66 -7.23 0.08
CA ASN A 95 -18.57 -6.70 1.45
C ASN A 95 -17.15 -6.79 1.97
N TRP A 96 -16.80 -5.87 2.87
CA TRP A 96 -15.45 -5.74 3.43
C TRP A 96 -15.49 -5.63 4.94
N THR A 97 -14.59 -6.32 5.61
CA THR A 97 -14.33 -6.24 7.04
C THR A 97 -13.02 -5.50 7.26
N GLY A 98 -13.00 -4.50 8.11
CA GLY A 98 -11.82 -3.68 8.42
C GLY A 98 -12.22 -2.29 8.97
N PRO A 99 -11.25 -1.47 9.37
CA PRO A 99 -9.81 -1.73 9.33
C PRO A 99 -9.35 -2.74 10.39
N ILE A 100 -8.52 -3.69 9.99
CA ILE A 100 -7.82 -4.63 10.86
C ILE A 100 -6.37 -4.17 10.88
N GLN A 101 -5.78 -3.99 12.06
CA GLN A 101 -4.40 -3.52 12.16
C GLN A 101 -3.43 -4.68 12.01
N THR A 102 -2.42 -4.52 11.14
CA THR A 102 -1.23 -5.35 11.20
C THR A 102 -0.42 -4.99 12.44
N LYS A 103 0.60 -5.77 12.73
CA LYS A 103 1.54 -5.46 13.81
C LYS A 103 2.86 -4.95 13.22
N TYR A 104 3.66 -4.31 14.03
CA TYR A 104 5.03 -3.92 13.72
C TYR A 104 6.02 -4.67 14.63
N VAL A 105 7.29 -4.60 14.33
CA VAL A 105 8.33 -5.30 15.11
C VAL A 105 8.26 -4.84 16.56
N ARG A 106 8.37 -5.79 17.47
CA ARG A 106 8.36 -5.50 18.90
C ARG A 106 9.46 -4.49 19.25
N ASP A 107 9.13 -3.57 20.12
CA ASP A 107 9.98 -2.49 20.61
C ASP A 107 10.27 -1.37 19.57
N ASP A 108 9.75 -1.50 18.33
CA ASP A 108 9.74 -0.41 17.37
C ASP A 108 8.65 0.63 17.72
N LEU A 109 8.81 1.83 17.17
CA LEU A 109 7.87 2.95 17.36
C LEU A 109 6.56 2.76 16.60
N GLY A 110 6.64 2.08 15.46
CA GLY A 110 5.52 1.84 14.56
C GLY A 110 5.97 1.11 13.30
N GLY A 111 5.01 0.68 12.52
CA GLY A 111 5.29 -0.08 11.30
C GLY A 111 4.22 0.16 10.25
N ALA A 112 4.28 1.33 9.60
CA ALA A 112 3.42 1.67 8.49
C ALA A 112 4.26 2.20 7.33
N GLY A 113 3.87 1.83 6.12
CA GLY A 113 4.52 2.23 4.88
C GLY A 113 4.74 1.06 3.95
N ASP A 114 4.66 1.32 2.66
CA ASP A 114 4.89 0.39 1.57
C ASP A 114 4.28 -1.01 1.81
N PRO A 115 2.95 -1.11 2.08
CA PRO A 115 2.33 -2.38 2.39
C PRO A 115 2.41 -3.34 1.20
N VAL A 116 2.81 -4.58 1.47
CA VAL A 116 2.78 -5.67 0.49
C VAL A 116 1.99 -6.82 1.07
N ILE A 117 0.93 -7.23 0.38
CA ILE A 117 0.07 -8.34 0.80
C ILE A 117 0.21 -9.50 -0.19
N LYS A 118 0.47 -10.70 0.31
CA LYS A 118 0.57 -11.90 -0.53
C LYS A 118 -0.03 -13.11 0.17
N PHE A 119 -0.67 -13.97 -0.62
CA PHE A 119 -1.08 -15.29 -0.18
C PHE A 119 -0.03 -16.34 -0.52
N ASP A 120 0.14 -17.33 0.35
CA ASP A 120 0.82 -18.56 -0.02
C ASP A 120 -0.15 -19.58 -0.67
N SER A 121 0.39 -20.69 -1.13
CA SER A 121 -0.40 -21.77 -1.73
C SER A 121 -1.31 -22.50 -0.74
N LYS A 122 -1.17 -22.25 0.56
CA LYS A 122 -2.01 -22.82 1.62
C LYS A 122 -3.15 -21.91 2.02
N GLY A 123 -3.12 -20.63 1.60
CA GLY A 123 -4.11 -19.62 1.93
C GLY A 123 -3.73 -18.77 3.16
N ASN A 124 -2.50 -18.89 3.67
CA ASN A 124 -2.00 -17.94 4.66
C ASN A 124 -1.72 -16.60 3.98
N VAL A 125 -1.93 -15.50 4.70
CA VAL A 125 -1.66 -14.14 4.22
C VAL A 125 -0.38 -13.64 4.87
N TYR A 126 0.47 -13.03 4.08
CA TYR A 126 1.68 -12.35 4.52
C TYR A 126 1.52 -10.86 4.26
N ALA A 127 1.86 -10.06 5.26
CA ALA A 127 1.96 -8.61 5.14
C ALA A 127 3.39 -8.19 5.42
N ALA A 128 4.00 -7.52 4.45
CA ALA A 128 5.27 -6.85 4.66
C ALA A 128 5.05 -5.34 4.75
N SER A 129 5.85 -4.66 5.56
CA SER A 129 5.80 -3.22 5.76
C SER A 129 7.13 -2.71 6.29
N ILE A 130 7.31 -1.39 6.25
CA ILE A 130 8.39 -0.74 6.97
C ILE A 130 8.05 -0.74 8.47
N SER A 131 9.05 -1.03 9.31
CA SER A 131 9.01 -0.85 10.76
C SER A 131 10.13 0.08 11.17
N LEU A 132 9.84 1.05 12.06
CA LEU A 132 10.77 2.07 12.49
C LEU A 132 11.01 1.95 13.99
N GLY A 133 12.27 1.90 14.38
CA GLY A 133 12.70 1.80 15.76
C GLY A 133 13.96 2.62 16.04
N PHE A 134 14.46 2.48 17.26
CA PHE A 134 15.75 3.04 17.65
C PHE A 134 16.70 1.90 18.02
N ASP A 135 17.97 2.08 17.68
CA ASP A 135 19.07 1.30 18.21
C ASP A 135 20.01 2.23 18.98
N GLU A 136 20.56 1.73 20.08
CA GLU A 136 21.62 2.43 20.80
C GLU A 136 22.96 2.20 20.11
N TYR A 137 23.77 3.24 20.06
CA TYR A 137 25.15 3.17 19.60
C TYR A 137 26.09 3.84 20.61
N GLU A 138 27.30 3.32 20.70
CA GLU A 138 28.35 3.83 21.57
C GLU A 138 29.49 4.39 20.75
N ILE A 139 29.88 5.65 21.04
CA ILE A 139 31.05 6.31 20.48
C ILE A 139 31.97 6.71 21.62
N GLY A 140 33.00 5.94 21.87
CA GLY A 140 33.85 6.16 23.00
C GLY A 140 33.11 6.03 24.33
N ALA A 141 32.92 7.15 25.05
CA ALA A 141 32.15 7.21 26.28
C ALA A 141 30.73 7.76 26.11
N ALA A 142 30.34 8.12 24.89
CA ALA A 142 29.01 8.63 24.59
C ALA A 142 28.11 7.49 24.12
N VAL A 143 26.86 7.50 24.61
CA VAL A 143 25.79 6.61 24.17
C VAL A 143 24.71 7.48 23.53
N GLY A 144 24.23 7.10 22.38
CA GLY A 144 23.18 7.81 21.66
C GLY A 144 22.18 6.83 21.03
N ASP A 145 21.03 7.36 20.63
CA ASP A 145 20.02 6.63 19.90
C ASP A 145 20.04 7.02 18.43
N VAL A 146 19.86 6.05 17.57
CA VAL A 146 19.74 6.26 16.13
C VAL A 146 18.46 5.62 15.60
N LEU A 147 17.80 6.32 14.69
CA LEU A 147 16.63 5.80 14.01
C LEU A 147 17.05 4.70 13.02
N VAL A 148 16.47 3.52 13.17
CA VAL A 148 16.67 2.38 12.27
C VAL A 148 15.36 1.96 11.63
N SER A 149 15.45 1.39 10.45
CA SER A 149 14.30 0.84 9.73
C SER A 149 14.46 -0.66 9.53
N ALA A 150 13.34 -1.36 9.47
CA ALA A 150 13.28 -2.77 9.15
C ALA A 150 12.21 -3.05 8.11
N ILE A 151 12.40 -4.10 7.34
CA ILE A 151 11.31 -4.74 6.60
C ILE A 151 10.70 -5.79 7.52
N ALA A 152 9.53 -5.48 8.06
CA ALA A 152 8.76 -6.36 8.91
C ALA A 152 7.87 -7.27 8.07
N VAL A 153 7.78 -8.56 8.42
CA VAL A 153 6.89 -9.52 7.77
C VAL A 153 6.04 -10.20 8.83
N GLY A 154 4.74 -9.94 8.80
CA GLY A 154 3.73 -10.60 9.62
C GLY A 154 2.97 -11.67 8.84
N VAL A 155 2.39 -12.63 9.54
CA VAL A 155 1.60 -13.72 8.97
C VAL A 155 0.22 -13.73 9.60
N SER A 156 -0.80 -13.89 8.79
CA SER A 156 -2.15 -14.24 9.19
C SER A 156 -2.46 -15.66 8.73
N ARG A 157 -2.94 -16.50 9.63
CA ARG A 157 -3.30 -17.90 9.36
C ARG A 157 -4.79 -18.11 9.21
N ASP A 158 -5.57 -17.07 9.45
CA ASP A 158 -7.03 -17.05 9.39
C ASP A 158 -7.58 -16.20 8.25
N GLY A 159 -6.71 -15.89 7.28
CA GLY A 159 -7.13 -15.18 6.08
C GLY A 159 -7.13 -13.65 6.17
N GLY A 160 -6.36 -13.08 7.08
CA GLY A 160 -6.20 -11.63 7.22
C GLY A 160 -6.95 -11.04 8.42
N PHE A 161 -7.66 -11.85 9.20
CA PHE A 161 -8.45 -11.36 10.34
C PHE A 161 -7.63 -11.16 11.62
N THR A 162 -6.61 -11.99 11.84
CA THR A 162 -5.64 -11.81 12.94
C THR A 162 -4.21 -11.97 12.43
N TRP A 163 -3.27 -11.33 13.11
CA TRP A 163 -1.88 -11.26 12.68
C TRP A 163 -0.94 -11.71 13.80
N ASP A 164 0.00 -12.60 13.45
CA ASP A 164 1.11 -12.96 14.33
C ASP A 164 2.04 -11.74 14.51
N ASP A 165 2.89 -11.77 15.53
CA ASP A 165 3.94 -10.78 15.69
C ASP A 165 4.92 -10.88 14.51
N PRO A 166 5.23 -9.78 13.82
CA PRO A 166 6.11 -9.82 12.68
C PRO A 166 7.57 -10.03 13.07
N ILE A 167 8.33 -10.52 12.12
CA ILE A 167 9.78 -10.59 12.22
C ILE A 167 10.40 -9.50 11.33
N ALA A 168 11.52 -8.93 11.77
CA ALA A 168 12.36 -8.12 10.92
C ALA A 168 13.14 -9.04 9.98
N SER A 169 12.74 -9.07 8.70
CA SER A 169 13.44 -9.87 7.68
C SER A 169 14.72 -9.20 7.21
N ALA A 170 14.78 -7.88 7.30
CA ALA A 170 15.95 -7.05 7.12
C ALA A 170 15.82 -5.84 8.06
N ARG A 171 16.92 -5.45 8.69
CA ARG A 171 16.99 -4.28 9.57
C ARG A 171 18.25 -3.49 9.23
N SER A 172 18.13 -2.18 9.09
CA SER A 172 19.30 -1.32 8.97
C SER A 172 20.13 -1.41 10.24
N LYS A 173 21.44 -1.33 10.08
CA LYS A 173 22.38 -1.23 11.18
C LYS A 173 23.11 0.08 11.03
N VAL A 174 23.43 0.69 12.14
CA VAL A 174 24.38 1.78 12.14
C VAL A 174 25.76 1.15 12.17
N GLU A 175 26.48 1.26 11.07
CA GLU A 175 27.89 0.95 11.02
C GLU A 175 28.63 2.29 11.18
N TYR A 176 29.30 2.43 12.32
CA TYR A 176 30.10 3.59 12.61
C TYR A 176 31.54 3.30 12.21
N GLU A 177 32.02 3.97 11.17
CA GLU A 177 33.45 4.04 10.88
C GLU A 177 33.96 5.40 11.38
N PRO A 178 34.86 5.44 12.41
CA PRO A 178 35.46 6.70 12.81
C PRO A 178 36.27 7.26 11.64
N SER A 179 35.91 8.47 11.22
CA SER A 179 36.69 9.19 10.22
C SER A 179 38.12 9.37 10.70
N PRO A 180 39.13 9.27 9.80
CA PRO A 180 40.54 9.43 10.17
C PRO A 180 40.87 10.79 10.80
N ASP A 181 40.05 11.81 10.63
CA ASP A 181 40.16 13.16 11.20
C ASP A 181 39.33 13.34 12.47
N GLY A 182 38.63 12.33 12.93
CA GLY A 182 37.84 12.36 14.16
C GLY A 182 36.49 13.05 14.04
N GLU A 183 36.06 13.38 12.82
CA GLU A 183 34.69 13.81 12.56
C GLU A 183 33.81 12.56 12.28
N THR A 184 32.60 12.57 12.80
CA THR A 184 31.63 11.48 12.61
C THR A 184 30.84 11.73 11.35
N ASP A 185 31.08 10.95 10.30
CA ASP A 185 30.18 10.93 9.15
C ASP A 185 28.98 10.03 9.48
N GLU A 186 27.80 10.63 9.62
CA GLU A 186 26.54 9.90 9.66
C GLU A 186 26.15 9.47 8.23
N PHE A 187 25.90 8.17 8.04
CA PHE A 187 25.32 7.62 6.83
C PHE A 187 23.88 7.19 7.04
#